data_0926896349b9f4f8174033a73997bd19
#
_entry.id   0926896349b9f4f8174033a73997bd19
#
_cell.length_a   1.000
_cell.length_b   1.000
_cell.length_c   1.000
_cell.angle_alpha   90.00
_cell.angle_beta   90.00
_cell.angle_gamma   90.00
#
_symmetry.space_group_name_H-M   'P 1'
#
loop_
_entity.id
_entity.type
_entity.pdbx_description
1 polymer ?
#
loop_
_entity_poly.entity_id
_entity_poly.type
_entity_poly.pdbx_seq_one_letter_code
_entity_poly.pdbx_strand_id
1 'polypeptide(L)' 'MNIRNEIKAYIVREGFTMSELVEELAEQYGWSPSVPNLSDKLRRKSLRYKEAVELADALGYDLVWQKRR' A
#
# COMPACT_ATOMS: atom_id res chain seq x y z
N MET A 1 4.11 11.42 -12.44
CA MET A 1 3.20 10.77 -11.46
C MET A 1 3.95 10.49 -10.18
N ASN A 2 3.35 10.82 -9.05
CA ASN A 2 3.95 10.56 -7.75
C ASN A 2 3.24 9.36 -7.11
N ILE A 3 3.88 8.20 -7.16
CA ILE A 3 3.32 6.93 -6.67
C ILE A 3 2.99 7.02 -5.17
N ARG A 4 3.86 7.67 -4.39
CA ARG A 4 3.63 7.86 -2.96
C ARG A 4 2.33 8.60 -2.68
N ASN A 5 2.10 9.71 -3.38
CA ASN A 5 0.88 10.49 -3.20
C ASN A 5 -0.35 9.74 -3.69
N GLU A 6 -0.22 9.00 -4.77
CA GLU A 6 -1.30 8.19 -5.30
C GLU A 6 -1.73 7.13 -4.28
N ILE A 7 -0.79 6.40 -3.72
CA ILE A 7 -1.08 5.36 -2.73
C ILE A 7 -1.68 5.98 -1.47
N LYS A 8 -1.13 7.11 -1.01
CA LYS A 8 -1.69 7.80 0.16
C LYS A 8 -3.13 8.26 -0.07
N ALA A 9 -3.46 8.67 -1.28
CA ALA A 9 -4.83 9.06 -1.62
C ALA A 9 -5.80 7.88 -1.48
N TYR A 10 -5.40 6.68 -1.90
CA TYR A 10 -6.22 5.49 -1.71
C TYR A 10 -6.38 5.15 -0.23
N ILE A 11 -5.32 5.26 0.56
CA ILE A 11 -5.36 4.99 1.99
C ILE A 11 -6.40 5.91 2.67
N VAL A 12 -6.33 7.20 2.38
CA VAL A 12 -7.26 8.18 2.94
C VAL A 12 -8.68 7.91 2.47
N ARG A 13 -8.85 7.61 1.19
CA ARG A 13 -10.18 7.34 0.61
C ARG A 13 -10.87 6.18 1.30
N GLU A 14 -10.12 5.14 1.69
CA GLU A 14 -10.69 3.99 2.37
C GLU A 14 -10.80 4.17 3.88
N GLY A 15 -10.45 5.34 4.39
CA GLY A 15 -10.61 5.66 5.80
C GLY A 15 -9.57 5.05 6.73
N PHE A 16 -8.47 4.59 6.18
CA PHE A 16 -7.38 4.06 7.00
C PHE A 16 -6.43 5.17 7.47
N THR A 17 -5.93 5.02 8.70
CA THR A 17 -4.71 5.70 9.11
C THR A 17 -3.53 4.81 8.73
N MET A 18 -2.33 5.39 8.68
CA MET A 18 -1.12 4.60 8.41
C MET A 18 -0.93 3.51 9.47
N SER A 19 -1.21 3.81 10.74
CA SER A 19 -1.11 2.83 11.83
C SER A 19 -2.06 1.67 11.63
N GLU A 20 -3.31 1.94 11.30
CA GLU A 20 -4.29 0.89 11.05
C GLU A 20 -3.90 0.01 9.87
N LEU A 21 -3.39 0.64 8.81
CA LEU A 21 -2.99 -0.09 7.61
C LEU A 21 -1.82 -1.03 7.88
N VAL A 22 -0.78 -0.58 8.59
CA VAL A 22 0.37 -1.46 8.89
C VAL A 22 -0.02 -2.61 9.81
N GLU A 23 -0.96 -2.38 10.73
CA GLU A 23 -1.49 -3.46 11.57
C GLU A 23 -2.20 -4.52 10.75
N GLU A 24 -3.03 -4.09 9.81
CA GLU A 24 -3.75 -4.96 8.90
C GLU A 24 -2.78 -5.77 8.04
N LEU A 25 -1.78 -5.12 7.47
CA LEU A 25 -0.77 -5.77 6.64
C LEU A 25 0.08 -6.76 7.46
N ALA A 26 0.41 -6.41 8.70
CA ALA A 26 1.16 -7.31 9.58
C ALA A 26 0.34 -8.56 9.90
N GLU A 27 -0.93 -8.39 10.19
CA GLU A 27 -1.83 -9.49 10.54
C GLU A 27 -2.07 -10.43 9.37
N GLN A 28 -2.36 -9.88 8.19
CA GLN A 28 -2.74 -10.69 7.03
C GLN A 28 -1.57 -11.20 6.21
N TYR A 29 -0.48 -10.46 6.13
CA TYR A 29 0.63 -10.77 5.22
C TYR A 29 1.99 -10.85 5.88
N GLY A 30 2.06 -10.64 7.19
CA GLY A 30 3.31 -10.72 7.91
C GLY A 30 4.23 -9.53 7.72
N TRP A 31 3.71 -8.38 7.33
CA TRP A 31 4.52 -7.17 7.20
C TRP A 31 4.97 -6.67 8.57
N SER A 32 6.04 -5.86 8.59
CA SER A 32 6.44 -5.14 9.79
C SER A 32 5.35 -4.14 10.18
N PRO A 33 4.88 -4.13 11.44
CA PRO A 33 3.85 -3.20 11.89
C PRO A 33 4.42 -1.80 12.18
N SER A 34 5.36 -1.34 11.35
CA SER A 34 6.07 -0.09 11.55
C SER A 34 5.64 0.94 10.51
N VAL A 35 5.02 2.03 10.98
CA VAL A 35 4.64 3.15 10.10
C VAL A 35 5.86 3.75 9.40
N PRO A 36 7.00 4.02 10.09
CA PRO A 36 8.19 4.50 9.40
C PRO A 36 8.67 3.57 8.29
N ASN A 37 8.57 2.27 8.48
CA ASN A 37 8.98 1.29 7.48
C ASN A 37 8.13 1.43 6.21
N LEU A 38 6.80 1.50 6.34
CA LEU A 38 5.91 1.69 5.20
C LEU A 38 6.15 3.05 4.54
N SER A 39 6.28 4.11 5.32
CA SER A 39 6.56 5.44 4.81
C SER A 39 7.85 5.48 4.00
N ASP A 40 8.89 4.79 4.47
CA ASP A 40 10.16 4.71 3.76
C ASP A 40 10.03 3.94 2.43
N LYS A 41 9.29 2.84 2.43
CA LYS A 41 9.04 2.09 1.19
C LYS A 41 8.38 2.96 0.14
N LEU A 42 7.38 3.73 0.54
CA LEU A 42 6.68 4.63 -0.38
C LEU A 42 7.57 5.78 -0.84
N ARG A 43 8.32 6.37 0.08
CA ARG A 43 9.21 7.51 -0.21
C ARG A 43 10.33 7.12 -1.16
N ARG A 44 10.93 5.94 -0.95
CA ARG A 44 12.05 5.44 -1.76
C ARG A 44 11.61 4.72 -3.02
N LYS A 45 10.31 4.56 -3.21
CA LYS A 45 9.75 3.80 -4.32
C LYS A 45 10.29 2.37 -4.36
N SER A 46 10.52 1.79 -3.18
CA SER A 46 11.08 0.45 -3.04
C SER A 46 10.01 -0.62 -2.79
N LEU A 47 8.77 -0.30 -3.08
CA LEU A 47 7.66 -1.23 -2.94
C LEU A 47 7.77 -2.30 -4.03
N ARG A 48 7.86 -3.57 -3.61
CA ARG A 48 7.92 -4.69 -4.54
C ARG A 48 6.53 -4.95 -5.11
N TYR A 49 6.48 -5.60 -6.28
CA TYR A 49 5.21 -5.91 -6.93
C TYR A 49 4.28 -6.71 -6.01
N LYS A 50 4.81 -7.75 -5.34
CA LYS A 50 4.03 -8.54 -4.39
C LYS A 50 3.46 -7.66 -3.26
N GLU A 51 4.27 -6.74 -2.78
CA GLU A 51 3.85 -5.81 -1.73
C GLU A 51 2.77 -4.87 -2.22
N ALA A 52 2.87 -4.42 -3.47
CA ALA A 52 1.84 -3.57 -4.07
C ALA A 52 0.50 -4.30 -4.18
N VAL A 53 0.53 -5.58 -4.56
CA VAL A 53 -0.67 -6.42 -4.63
C VAL A 53 -1.30 -6.59 -3.24
N GLU A 54 -0.48 -6.88 -2.24
CA GLU A 54 -0.97 -7.07 -0.87
C GLU A 54 -1.54 -5.77 -0.30
N LEU A 55 -0.88 -4.64 -0.58
CA LEU A 55 -1.34 -3.34 -0.16
C LEU A 55 -2.70 -2.99 -0.79
N ALA A 56 -2.84 -3.25 -2.09
CA ALA A 56 -4.09 -3.03 -2.79
C ALA A 56 -5.20 -3.90 -2.19
N ASP A 57 -4.91 -5.17 -1.93
CA ASP A 57 -5.86 -6.10 -1.34
C ASP A 57 -6.33 -5.63 0.03
N ALA A 58 -5.42 -5.18 0.87
CA ALA A 58 -5.75 -4.66 2.19
C ALA A 58 -6.67 -3.44 2.12
N LEU A 59 -6.54 -2.63 1.08
CA LEU A 59 -7.39 -1.45 0.86
C LEU A 59 -8.69 -1.77 0.14
N GLY A 60 -8.89 -3.02 -0.28
CA GLY A 60 -10.10 -3.42 -0.99
C GLY A 60 -10.06 -3.20 -2.50
N TYR A 61 -8.87 -3.08 -3.06
CA TYR A 61 -8.68 -2.90 -4.50
C TYR A 61 -8.01 -4.11 -5.12
N ASP A 62 -8.27 -4.31 -6.41
CA ASP A 62 -7.54 -5.27 -7.22
C ASP A 62 -6.49 -4.53 -8.05
N LEU A 63 -5.32 -5.12 -8.19
CA LEU A 63 -4.28 -4.59 -9.07
C LEU A 63 -4.46 -5.26 -10.43
N VAL A 64 -4.89 -4.49 -11.42
CA VAL A 64 -5.29 -5.02 -12.72
C VAL A 64 -4.37 -4.50 -13.82
N TRP A 65 -3.95 -5.42 -14.69
CA TRP A 65 -3.23 -5.06 -15.91
C TRP A 65 -4.23 -4.79 -17.00
N GLN A 66 -4.11 -3.63 -17.62
CA GLN A 66 -5.00 -3.23 -18.69
C GLN A 66 -4.20 -3.00 -19.97
N LYS A 67 -4.57 -3.71 -21.02
CA LYS A 67 -3.88 -3.58 -22.30
C LYS A 67 -4.20 -2.24 -22.94
N ARG A 68 -3.18 -1.59 -23.46
CA ARG A 68 -3.36 -0.37 -24.25
C ARG A 68 -3.98 -0.72 -25.60
N ARG A 69 -4.71 0.23 -26.10
CA ARG A 69 -5.27 0.16 -27.43
C ARG A 69 -4.28 0.66 -28.47
#